data_a5f9b39da39122f9533a921cab477c57
#
_entry.id   a5f9b39da39122f9533a921cab477c57
#
_cell.length_a   1.000
_cell.length_b   1.000
_cell.length_c   1.000
_cell.angle_alpha   90.00
_cell.angle_beta   90.00
_cell.angle_gamma   90.00
#
_symmetry.space_group_name_H-M   'P 1'
#
loop_
_entity.id
_entity.type
_entity.pdbx_description
1 polymer ?
#
loop_
_entity_poly.entity_id
_entity_poly.type
_entity_poly.pdbx_seq_one_letter_code
_entity_poly.pdbx_strand_id
1 'polypeptide(L)'
;MGVPLPQAAGAWRLIKPSGTLYLHLDFREVHYAKVLLDALFGRSCFLNEIIWAYDYGARAKRKWPAKHDNILVYVKDPTAYYFNNAEVDREPYMAPGLVTPEKRERGKLPTDVWWHTIVSPTGKEKTGYATQKPLGVLRRIVAASSAKDDWVLDFFAGSGTTGAAASELGRHFVLVDQNPAAIETMQTRFADQQVDFR
;
A
#
# COMPACT_ATOMS: atom_id res chain seq x y z
N MET A 1 19.57 -6.26 -3.71
CA MET A 1 19.15 -4.90 -3.31
C MET A 1 18.89 -4.96 -1.81
N GLY A 2 19.59 -4.18 -1.00
CA GLY A 2 19.35 -4.15 0.45
C GLY A 2 18.11 -3.34 0.78
N VAL A 3 17.49 -3.61 1.93
CA VAL A 3 16.38 -2.77 2.44
C VAL A 3 16.89 -1.33 2.56
N PRO A 4 16.17 -0.33 2.02
CA PRO A 4 16.60 1.07 2.03
C PRO A 4 16.47 1.67 3.45
N LEU A 5 17.43 1.34 4.29
CA LEU A 5 17.51 1.75 5.70
C LEU A 5 17.46 3.27 5.93
N PRO A 6 18.28 4.08 5.20
CA PRO A 6 18.26 5.52 5.41
C PRO A 6 16.91 6.14 5.10
N GLN A 7 16.23 5.63 4.07
CA GLN A 7 14.90 6.10 3.66
C GLN A 7 13.84 5.75 4.72
N ALA A 8 13.85 4.51 5.23
CA ALA A 8 12.92 4.11 6.29
C ALA A 8 13.10 4.94 7.57
N ALA A 9 14.34 5.17 7.99
CA ALA A 9 14.64 6.01 9.15
C ALA A 9 14.25 7.48 8.92
N GLY A 10 14.47 8.00 7.70
CA GLY A 10 14.04 9.33 7.29
C GLY A 10 12.52 9.47 7.33
N ALA A 11 11.80 8.53 6.74
CA ALA A 11 10.34 8.48 6.77
C ALA A 11 9.81 8.46 8.20
N TRP A 12 10.38 7.62 9.06
CA TRP A 12 9.97 7.53 10.46
C TRP A 12 10.07 8.85 11.21
N ARG A 13 11.05 9.69 10.88
CA ARG A 13 11.17 11.04 11.45
C ARG A 13 10.07 11.99 10.99
N LEU A 14 9.60 11.84 9.74
CA LEU A 14 8.59 12.71 9.13
C LEU A 14 7.16 12.35 9.53
N ILE A 15 6.92 11.09 9.89
CA ILE A 15 5.58 10.62 10.27
C ILE A 15 5.13 11.28 11.58
N LYS A 16 3.93 11.89 11.55
CA LYS A 16 3.27 12.45 12.75
C LYS A 16 2.85 11.34 13.73
N PRO A 17 2.60 11.62 15.02
CA PRO A 17 2.23 10.60 16.00
C PRO A 17 1.06 9.71 15.57
N SER A 18 0.05 10.27 14.91
CA SER A 18 -1.09 9.50 14.38
C SER A 18 -0.82 8.80 13.05
N GLY A 19 0.38 8.90 12.49
CA GLY A 19 0.70 8.40 11.16
C GLY A 19 1.11 6.93 11.13
N THR A 20 1.01 6.33 9.94
CA THR A 20 1.30 4.93 9.67
C THR A 20 2.29 4.80 8.52
N LEU A 21 3.23 3.88 8.64
CA LEU A 21 4.16 3.46 7.60
C LEU A 21 3.71 2.13 7.01
N TYR A 22 3.63 2.06 5.68
CA TYR A 22 3.43 0.84 4.92
C TYR A 22 4.67 0.53 4.11
N LEU A 23 5.30 -0.61 4.32
CA LEU A 23 6.45 -1.08 3.55
C LEU A 23 6.08 -2.32 2.76
N HIS A 24 5.98 -2.16 1.43
CA HIS A 24 5.63 -3.24 0.52
C HIS A 24 6.90 -3.90 -0.03
N LEU A 25 7.02 -5.20 0.16
CA LEU A 25 8.14 -6.02 -0.27
C LEU A 25 7.67 -7.39 -0.76
N ASP A 26 8.49 -8.03 -1.57
CA ASP A 26 8.30 -9.44 -1.91
C ASP A 26 8.85 -10.38 -0.82
N PHE A 27 8.56 -11.66 -0.96
CA PHE A 27 8.93 -12.71 -0.02
C PHE A 27 10.45 -12.85 0.23
N ARG A 28 11.31 -12.30 -0.62
CA ARG A 28 12.77 -12.40 -0.49
C ARG A 28 13.33 -11.46 0.57
N GLU A 29 12.73 -10.30 0.71
CA GLU A 29 13.25 -9.21 1.53
C GLU A 29 12.41 -8.93 2.79
N VAL A 30 11.14 -9.32 2.80
CA VAL A 30 10.19 -8.94 3.85
C VAL A 30 10.65 -9.35 5.25
N HIS A 31 11.18 -10.57 5.40
CA HIS A 31 11.59 -11.08 6.71
C HIS A 31 12.80 -10.34 7.29
N TYR A 32 13.76 -9.99 6.44
CA TYR A 32 14.92 -9.18 6.83
C TYR A 32 14.48 -7.75 7.18
N ALA A 33 13.58 -7.17 6.37
CA ALA A 33 13.01 -5.86 6.62
C ALA A 33 12.24 -5.83 7.95
N LYS A 34 11.45 -6.87 8.25
CA LYS A 34 10.69 -6.97 9.51
C LYS A 34 11.60 -6.88 10.73
N VAL A 35 12.67 -7.71 10.76
CA VAL A 35 13.63 -7.71 11.87
C VAL A 35 14.29 -6.34 12.03
N LEU A 36 14.65 -5.73 10.91
CA LEU A 36 15.30 -4.44 10.89
C LEU A 36 14.38 -3.30 11.37
N LEU A 37 13.14 -3.26 10.88
CA LEU A 37 12.17 -2.25 11.32
C LEU A 37 11.79 -2.41 12.79
N ASP A 38 11.74 -3.64 13.30
CA ASP A 38 11.57 -3.89 14.74
C ASP A 38 12.70 -3.29 15.58
N ALA A 39 13.93 -3.38 15.07
CA ALA A 39 15.10 -2.80 15.75
C ALA A 39 15.10 -1.26 15.68
N LEU A 40 14.63 -0.67 14.58
CA LEU A 40 14.61 0.78 14.36
C LEU A 40 13.43 1.48 15.05
N PHE A 41 12.25 0.89 14.99
CA PHE A 41 11.00 1.54 15.39
C PHE A 41 10.42 0.98 16.69
N GLY A 42 10.90 -0.19 17.10
CA GLY A 42 10.36 -0.96 18.21
C GLY A 42 9.25 -1.91 17.79
N ARG A 43 9.24 -3.11 18.39
CA ARG A 43 8.23 -4.14 18.10
C ARG A 43 6.81 -3.72 18.45
N SER A 44 6.64 -2.85 19.43
CA SER A 44 5.34 -2.31 19.83
C SER A 44 4.67 -1.43 18.76
N CYS A 45 5.47 -0.87 17.83
CA CYS A 45 4.97 -0.08 16.71
C CYS A 45 4.51 -0.94 15.52
N PHE A 46 4.80 -2.24 15.52
CA PHE A 46 4.32 -3.16 14.50
C PHE A 46 2.83 -3.45 14.67
N LEU A 47 2.02 -3.14 13.67
CA LEU A 47 0.58 -3.33 13.72
C LEU A 47 0.15 -4.60 13.00
N ASN A 48 0.50 -4.75 11.72
CA ASN A 48 0.11 -5.89 10.89
C ASN A 48 1.19 -6.25 9.87
N GLU A 49 1.18 -7.50 9.41
CA GLU A 49 1.65 -7.92 8.12
C GLU A 49 0.44 -8.20 7.24
N ILE A 50 0.33 -7.51 6.12
CA ILE A 50 -0.73 -7.74 5.13
C ILE A 50 -0.15 -8.61 4.02
N ILE A 51 -0.81 -9.71 3.70
CA ILE A 51 -0.52 -10.58 2.58
C ILE A 51 -1.38 -10.13 1.39
N TRP A 52 -0.76 -9.47 0.42
CA TRP A 52 -1.44 -9.16 -0.84
C TRP A 52 -1.26 -10.33 -1.80
N ALA A 53 -2.31 -11.17 -1.90
CA ALA A 53 -2.34 -12.35 -2.76
C ALA A 53 -2.90 -12.00 -4.14
N TYR A 54 -2.24 -12.52 -5.18
CA TYR A 54 -2.61 -12.37 -6.59
C TYR A 54 -2.31 -13.65 -7.35
N ASP A 55 -3.11 -13.99 -8.37
CA ASP A 55 -2.95 -15.25 -9.11
C ASP A 55 -2.37 -15.03 -10.52
N TYR A 56 -1.26 -14.28 -10.62
CA TYR A 56 -0.60 -14.01 -11.89
C TYR A 56 0.91 -14.23 -11.80
N GLY A 57 1.53 -14.49 -12.96
CA GLY A 57 2.99 -14.66 -13.06
C GLY A 57 3.47 -16.01 -12.57
N ALA A 58 4.55 -16.01 -11.84
CA ALA A 58 5.42 -17.11 -11.43
C ALA A 58 4.87 -18.53 -11.60
N ARG A 59 5.61 -19.37 -12.36
CA ARG A 59 5.37 -20.82 -12.49
C ARG A 59 6.57 -21.57 -11.94
N ALA A 60 6.34 -22.66 -11.23
CA ALA A 60 7.39 -23.50 -10.71
C ALA A 60 6.97 -24.98 -10.77
N LYS A 61 7.94 -25.86 -11.07
CA LYS A 61 7.71 -27.32 -11.11
C LYS A 61 8.23 -28.05 -9.87
N ARG A 62 9.14 -27.42 -9.12
CA ARG A 62 9.90 -28.07 -8.03
C ARG A 62 9.72 -27.37 -6.68
N LYS A 63 8.87 -26.33 -6.61
CA LYS A 63 8.49 -25.61 -5.39
C LYS A 63 7.12 -24.95 -5.58
N TRP A 64 6.50 -24.52 -4.50
CA TRP A 64 5.30 -23.70 -4.58
C TRP A 64 5.63 -22.34 -5.21
N PRO A 65 4.93 -21.90 -6.28
CA PRO A 65 5.15 -20.59 -6.87
C PRO A 65 4.66 -19.50 -5.93
N ALA A 66 5.48 -18.47 -5.71
CA ALA A 66 5.07 -17.31 -4.93
C ALA A 66 3.98 -16.53 -5.68
N LYS A 67 2.88 -16.27 -5.00
CA LYS A 67 1.68 -15.61 -5.53
C LYS A 67 1.19 -14.50 -4.59
N HIS A 68 2.10 -13.94 -3.82
CA HIS A 68 1.81 -12.83 -2.92
C HIS A 68 3.04 -11.95 -2.73
N ASP A 69 2.78 -10.72 -2.36
CA ASP A 69 3.71 -9.79 -1.75
C ASP A 69 3.27 -9.50 -0.31
N ASN A 70 4.15 -8.93 0.48
CA ASN A 70 3.91 -8.61 1.87
C ASN A 70 3.94 -7.09 2.07
N ILE A 71 3.06 -6.57 2.92
CA ILE A 71 3.05 -5.18 3.31
C ILE A 71 3.16 -5.12 4.83
N LEU A 72 4.30 -4.67 5.33
CA LEU A 72 4.53 -4.45 6.76
C LEU A 72 3.92 -3.12 7.17
N VAL A 73 3.13 -3.12 8.24
CA VAL A 73 2.44 -1.93 8.74
C VAL A 73 2.99 -1.57 10.11
N TYR A 74 3.55 -0.36 10.23
CA TYR A 74 4.06 0.20 11.47
C TYR A 74 3.34 1.51 11.78
N VAL A 75 2.92 1.69 13.01
CA VAL A 75 2.31 2.94 13.50
C VAL A 75 3.29 3.72 14.34
N LYS A 76 3.29 5.05 14.20
CA LYS A 76 4.23 5.92 14.93
C LYS A 76 4.02 5.84 16.43
N ASP A 77 2.76 5.90 16.86
CA ASP A 77 2.35 5.74 18.25
C ASP A 77 1.23 4.69 18.35
N PRO A 78 1.49 3.54 18.98
CA PRO A 78 0.49 2.47 19.13
C PRO A 78 -0.77 2.88 19.87
N THR A 79 -0.74 3.99 20.61
CA THR A 79 -1.87 4.50 21.40
C THR A 79 -2.66 5.61 20.71
N ALA A 80 -2.13 6.18 19.60
CA ALA A 80 -2.69 7.38 18.98
C ALA A 80 -2.74 7.34 17.44
N TYR A 81 -2.49 6.18 16.81
CA TYR A 81 -2.53 6.07 15.34
C TYR A 81 -3.96 6.23 14.79
N TYR A 82 -4.04 6.80 13.58
CA TYR A 82 -5.30 6.95 12.88
C TYR A 82 -5.63 5.69 12.07
N PHE A 83 -6.84 5.16 12.25
CA PHE A 83 -7.38 4.07 11.43
C PHE A 83 -8.89 4.27 11.24
N ASN A 84 -9.29 4.59 10.00
CA ASN A 84 -10.69 4.81 9.63
C ASN A 84 -11.26 3.60 8.90
N ASN A 85 -11.87 2.69 9.64
CA ASN A 85 -12.50 1.51 9.07
C ASN A 85 -13.79 1.82 8.27
N ALA A 86 -14.35 3.01 8.41
CA ALA A 86 -15.60 3.38 7.72
C ALA A 86 -15.38 3.71 6.24
N GLU A 87 -14.22 4.28 5.89
CA GLU A 87 -13.86 4.61 4.50
C GLU A 87 -13.25 3.44 3.73
N VAL A 88 -12.85 2.37 4.42
CA VAL A 88 -12.30 1.17 3.76
C VAL A 88 -13.41 0.41 3.04
N ASP A 89 -13.13 -0.02 1.81
CA ASP A 89 -14.02 -0.90 1.03
C ASP A 89 -14.37 -2.17 1.80
N ARG A 90 -15.53 -2.74 1.51
CA ARG A 90 -16.02 -3.94 2.17
C ARG A 90 -15.86 -5.17 1.28
N GLU A 91 -15.58 -6.29 1.92
CA GLU A 91 -15.50 -7.58 1.24
C GLU A 91 -16.71 -8.45 1.63
N PRO A 92 -17.19 -9.30 0.70
CA PRO A 92 -18.23 -10.25 1.05
C PRO A 92 -17.73 -11.27 2.09
N TYR A 93 -18.64 -11.79 2.90
CA TYR A 93 -18.32 -12.91 3.78
C TYR A 93 -18.07 -14.17 2.96
N MET A 94 -17.04 -14.92 3.25
CA MET A 94 -16.77 -16.22 2.61
C MET A 94 -17.85 -17.27 2.90
N ALA A 95 -18.52 -17.16 4.06
CA ALA A 95 -19.63 -18.01 4.47
C ALA A 95 -20.89 -17.14 4.74
N PRO A 96 -21.55 -16.63 3.70
CA PRO A 96 -22.65 -15.66 3.84
C PRO A 96 -23.89 -16.25 4.54
N GLY A 97 -24.02 -17.57 4.57
CA GLY A 97 -25.10 -18.25 5.30
C GLY A 97 -24.93 -18.29 6.83
N LEU A 98 -23.74 -17.93 7.35
CA LEU A 98 -23.43 -17.91 8.79
C LEU A 98 -23.61 -16.53 9.43
N VAL A 99 -24.05 -15.53 8.67
CA VAL A 99 -24.23 -14.14 9.15
C VAL A 99 -25.65 -13.68 8.87
N THR A 100 -26.09 -12.62 9.59
CA THR A 100 -27.42 -12.06 9.36
C THR A 100 -27.52 -11.40 7.96
N PRO A 101 -28.72 -11.26 7.39
CA PRO A 101 -28.91 -10.61 6.09
C PRO A 101 -28.27 -9.22 6.00
N GLU A 102 -28.38 -8.40 7.04
CA GLU A 102 -27.83 -7.04 7.10
C GLU A 102 -26.28 -7.07 7.08
N LYS A 103 -25.66 -8.00 7.79
CA LYS A 103 -24.20 -8.20 7.76
C LYS A 103 -23.73 -8.67 6.39
N ARG A 104 -24.49 -9.61 5.77
CA ARG A 104 -24.18 -10.11 4.44
C ARG A 104 -24.22 -9.01 3.40
N GLU A 105 -25.24 -8.15 3.44
CA GLU A 105 -25.39 -7.02 2.53
C GLU A 105 -24.29 -5.97 2.72
N ARG A 106 -24.02 -5.60 3.97
CA ARG A 106 -22.98 -4.62 4.31
C ARG A 106 -21.56 -5.10 3.98
N GLY A 107 -21.30 -6.40 4.01
CA GLY A 107 -19.97 -6.96 3.95
C GLY A 107 -19.16 -6.78 5.25
N LYS A 108 -17.91 -7.21 5.22
CA LYS A 108 -16.95 -7.14 6.32
C LYS A 108 -15.76 -6.24 5.96
N LEU A 109 -15.08 -5.73 6.98
CA LEU A 109 -13.75 -5.14 6.80
C LEU A 109 -12.81 -6.21 6.22
N PRO A 110 -11.96 -5.90 5.24
CA PRO A 110 -10.91 -6.80 4.79
C PRO A 110 -10.03 -7.26 5.96
N THR A 111 -9.60 -8.51 5.90
CA THR A 111 -8.61 -9.04 6.85
C THR A 111 -7.20 -8.58 6.43
N ASP A 112 -6.19 -9.17 7.03
CA ASP A 112 -4.78 -9.00 6.63
C ASP A 112 -4.36 -9.87 5.43
N VAL A 113 -5.29 -10.60 4.82
CA VAL A 113 -5.08 -11.31 3.55
C VAL A 113 -5.97 -10.70 2.47
N TRP A 114 -5.36 -10.01 1.52
CA TRP A 114 -6.05 -9.30 0.45
C TRP A 114 -5.94 -10.06 -0.86
N TRP A 115 -7.05 -10.52 -1.38
CA TRP A 115 -7.15 -11.05 -2.74
C TRP A 115 -7.43 -9.90 -3.70
N HIS A 116 -6.39 -9.42 -4.36
CA HIS A 116 -6.49 -8.33 -5.32
C HIS A 116 -5.57 -8.60 -6.50
N THR A 117 -6.13 -8.62 -7.72
CA THR A 117 -5.33 -8.88 -8.92
C THR A 117 -4.27 -7.79 -9.15
N ILE A 118 -3.21 -8.13 -9.86
CA ILE A 118 -2.27 -7.13 -10.38
C ILE A 118 -2.94 -6.25 -11.44
N VAL A 119 -2.28 -5.16 -11.82
CA VAL A 119 -2.73 -4.32 -12.95
C VAL A 119 -2.84 -5.17 -14.21
N SER A 120 -4.03 -5.21 -14.79
CA SER A 120 -4.26 -5.95 -16.02
C SER A 120 -3.36 -5.43 -17.15
N PRO A 121 -2.72 -6.29 -17.94
CA PRO A 121 -1.91 -5.88 -19.09
C PRO A 121 -2.68 -5.01 -20.12
N THR A 122 -3.99 -5.15 -20.17
CA THR A 122 -4.90 -4.41 -21.05
C THR A 122 -5.83 -3.46 -20.28
N GLY A 123 -5.63 -3.30 -18.97
CA GLY A 123 -6.48 -2.47 -18.12
C GLY A 123 -6.28 -0.97 -18.38
N LYS A 124 -7.36 -0.20 -18.23
CA LYS A 124 -7.34 1.26 -18.42
C LYS A 124 -6.40 1.99 -17.45
N GLU A 125 -6.16 1.44 -16.27
CA GLU A 125 -5.25 2.04 -15.28
C GLU A 125 -3.77 1.83 -15.61
N LYS A 126 -3.45 1.00 -16.62
CA LYS A 126 -2.08 0.65 -16.96
C LYS A 126 -1.35 1.84 -17.56
N THR A 127 -0.25 2.25 -16.90
CA THR A 127 0.63 3.34 -17.38
C THR A 127 1.79 2.85 -18.25
N GLY A 128 2.03 1.54 -18.33
CA GLY A 128 3.21 0.96 -18.97
C GLY A 128 4.40 0.77 -18.03
N TYR A 129 4.37 1.33 -16.83
CA TYR A 129 5.44 1.12 -15.84
C TYR A 129 5.44 -0.32 -15.32
N ALA A 130 6.60 -0.98 -15.36
CA ALA A 130 6.72 -2.43 -15.19
C ALA A 130 6.25 -2.95 -13.81
N THR A 131 6.45 -2.16 -12.75
CA THR A 131 6.14 -2.54 -11.37
C THR A 131 4.94 -1.79 -10.79
N GLN A 132 4.07 -1.25 -11.66
CA GLN A 132 2.87 -0.54 -11.25
C GLN A 132 2.01 -1.37 -10.31
N LYS A 133 1.63 -0.80 -9.18
CA LYS A 133 0.70 -1.40 -8.23
C LYS A 133 -0.74 -1.06 -8.56
N PRO A 134 -1.71 -1.95 -8.26
CA PRO A 134 -3.12 -1.69 -8.52
C PRO A 134 -3.64 -0.55 -7.64
N LEU A 135 -4.44 0.31 -8.22
CA LEU A 135 -5.02 1.46 -7.53
C LEU A 135 -5.89 1.06 -6.33
N GLY A 136 -6.61 -0.07 -6.42
CA GLY A 136 -7.45 -0.57 -5.34
C GLY A 136 -6.68 -0.89 -4.05
N VAL A 137 -5.46 -1.44 -4.18
CA VAL A 137 -4.59 -1.69 -3.01
C VAL A 137 -4.22 -0.38 -2.32
N LEU A 138 -3.80 0.64 -3.11
CA LEU A 138 -3.39 1.94 -2.55
C LEU A 138 -4.57 2.74 -2.01
N ARG A 139 -5.76 2.68 -2.64
CA ARG A 139 -6.98 3.28 -2.10
C ARG A 139 -7.30 2.75 -0.71
N ARG A 140 -7.24 1.43 -0.52
CA ARG A 140 -7.48 0.78 0.77
C ARG A 140 -6.51 1.28 1.85
N ILE A 141 -5.22 1.37 1.53
CA ILE A 141 -4.18 1.89 2.42
C ILE A 141 -4.45 3.36 2.79
N VAL A 142 -4.65 4.22 1.79
CA VAL A 142 -4.84 5.65 1.99
C VAL A 142 -6.13 5.93 2.77
N ALA A 143 -7.23 5.27 2.42
CA ALA A 143 -8.50 5.43 3.13
C ALA A 143 -8.42 5.01 4.61
N ALA A 144 -7.71 3.90 4.89
CA ALA A 144 -7.57 3.42 6.26
C ALA A 144 -6.75 4.35 7.15
N SER A 145 -5.66 4.92 6.63
CA SER A 145 -4.60 5.51 7.47
C SER A 145 -4.36 7.00 7.25
N SER A 146 -5.28 7.68 6.57
CA SER A 146 -5.25 9.15 6.44
C SER A 146 -6.67 9.72 6.43
N ALA A 147 -6.84 10.94 6.93
CA ALA A 147 -8.05 11.74 6.77
C ALA A 147 -7.97 12.58 5.48
N LYS A 148 -9.12 13.11 5.05
CA LYS A 148 -9.14 14.14 4.01
C LYS A 148 -8.21 15.29 4.40
N ASP A 149 -7.52 15.86 3.42
CA ASP A 149 -6.53 16.93 3.56
C ASP A 149 -5.24 16.54 4.33
N ASP A 150 -5.07 15.26 4.71
CA ASP A 150 -3.79 14.75 5.20
C ASP A 150 -2.75 14.60 4.08
N TRP A 151 -1.46 14.50 4.45
CA TRP A 151 -0.35 14.27 3.54
C TRP A 151 0.00 12.80 3.44
N VAL A 152 0.17 12.33 2.21
CA VAL A 152 0.67 10.99 1.87
C VAL A 152 2.03 11.13 1.18
N LEU A 153 3.05 10.46 1.71
CA LEU A 153 4.41 10.48 1.16
C LEU A 153 4.79 9.10 0.63
N ASP A 154 5.24 9.06 -0.63
CA ASP A 154 5.82 7.86 -1.23
C ASP A 154 7.16 8.21 -1.90
N PHE A 155 8.26 7.70 -1.38
CA PHE A 155 9.61 7.96 -1.90
C PHE A 155 10.19 6.79 -2.72
N PHE A 156 9.32 5.87 -3.16
CA PHE A 156 9.57 4.87 -4.19
C PHE A 156 8.37 4.82 -5.15
N ALA A 157 7.94 5.99 -5.60
CA ALA A 157 6.63 6.23 -6.18
C ALA A 157 6.36 5.47 -7.49
N GLY A 158 7.41 5.11 -8.25
CA GLY A 158 7.29 4.39 -9.50
C GLY A 158 6.31 5.07 -10.45
N SER A 159 5.19 4.40 -10.73
CA SER A 159 4.14 4.94 -11.59
C SER A 159 3.23 5.98 -10.92
N GLY A 160 3.46 6.36 -9.67
CA GLY A 160 2.65 7.34 -8.94
C GLY A 160 1.27 6.85 -8.50
N THR A 161 1.06 5.54 -8.37
CA THR A 161 -0.26 5.01 -7.99
C THR A 161 -0.72 5.49 -6.61
N THR A 162 0.23 5.66 -5.67
CA THR A 162 -0.05 6.22 -4.33
C THR A 162 -0.61 7.64 -4.43
N GLY A 163 -0.02 8.49 -5.27
CA GLY A 163 -0.52 9.85 -5.51
C GLY A 163 -1.89 9.87 -6.17
N ALA A 164 -2.15 8.95 -7.12
CA ALA A 164 -3.47 8.83 -7.73
C ALA A 164 -4.54 8.45 -6.70
N ALA A 165 -4.26 7.49 -5.82
CA ALA A 165 -5.15 7.13 -4.72
C ALA A 165 -5.38 8.28 -3.74
N ALA A 166 -4.31 9.00 -3.39
CA ALA A 166 -4.38 10.17 -2.50
C ALA A 166 -5.25 11.28 -3.10
N SER A 167 -5.01 11.63 -4.38
CA SER A 167 -5.78 12.63 -5.11
C SER A 167 -7.28 12.30 -5.16
N GLU A 168 -7.62 11.07 -5.57
CA GLU A 168 -9.01 10.62 -5.63
C GLU A 168 -9.75 10.71 -4.30
N LEU A 169 -9.04 10.49 -3.21
CA LEU A 169 -9.59 10.50 -1.86
C LEU A 169 -9.48 11.89 -1.19
N GLY A 170 -9.00 12.93 -1.87
CA GLY A 170 -8.87 14.28 -1.36
C GLY A 170 -7.75 14.44 -0.33
N ARG A 171 -6.63 13.71 -0.50
CA ARG A 171 -5.41 13.84 0.29
C ARG A 171 -4.35 14.58 -0.52
N HIS A 172 -3.48 15.31 0.16
CA HIS A 172 -2.27 15.84 -0.44
C HIS A 172 -1.23 14.75 -0.58
N PHE A 173 -0.33 14.86 -1.56
CA PHE A 173 0.71 13.87 -1.74
C PHE A 173 2.05 14.48 -2.13
N VAL A 174 3.12 13.77 -1.75
CA VAL A 174 4.48 13.98 -2.21
C VAL A 174 5.01 12.65 -2.74
N LEU A 175 5.44 12.65 -3.99
CA LEU A 175 5.99 11.47 -4.65
C LEU A 175 7.45 11.72 -5.02
N VAL A 176 8.31 10.77 -4.69
CA VAL A 176 9.75 10.84 -5.02
C VAL A 176 10.17 9.54 -5.68
N ASP A 177 10.92 9.63 -6.74
CA ASP A 177 11.59 8.49 -7.37
C ASP A 177 12.90 8.94 -8.00
N GLN A 178 13.91 8.08 -7.98
CA GLN A 178 15.20 8.36 -8.62
C GLN A 178 15.25 7.96 -10.11
N ASN A 179 14.24 7.19 -10.58
CA ASN A 179 14.20 6.67 -11.94
C ASN A 179 13.52 7.72 -12.87
N PRO A 180 14.21 8.25 -13.88
CA PRO A 180 13.62 9.20 -14.83
C PRO A 180 12.33 8.68 -15.48
N ALA A 181 12.26 7.38 -15.81
CA ALA A 181 11.06 6.77 -16.39
C ALA A 181 9.85 6.81 -15.44
N ALA A 182 10.08 6.77 -14.12
CA ALA A 182 9.03 6.97 -13.12
C ALA A 182 8.51 8.40 -13.16
N ILE A 183 9.41 9.39 -13.26
CA ILE A 183 9.04 10.81 -13.34
C ILE A 183 8.22 11.08 -14.60
N GLU A 184 8.65 10.60 -15.78
CA GLU A 184 7.90 10.73 -17.03
C GLU A 184 6.50 10.09 -16.93
N THR A 185 6.41 8.91 -16.30
CA THR A 185 5.14 8.25 -16.07
C THR A 185 4.23 9.06 -15.16
N MET A 186 4.76 9.64 -14.08
CA MET A 186 4.00 10.50 -13.17
C MET A 186 3.56 11.80 -13.84
N GLN A 187 4.42 12.43 -14.63
CA GLN A 187 4.06 13.63 -15.43
C GLN A 187 2.88 13.36 -16.35
N THR A 188 2.90 12.24 -17.04
CA THR A 188 1.79 11.82 -17.91
C THR A 188 0.52 11.52 -17.09
N ARG A 189 0.66 10.81 -15.96
CA ARG A 189 -0.49 10.42 -15.10
C ARG A 189 -1.20 11.62 -14.49
N PHE A 190 -0.46 12.67 -14.16
CA PHE A 190 -0.98 13.87 -13.47
C PHE A 190 -1.08 15.09 -14.39
N ALA A 191 -1.02 14.91 -15.72
CA ALA A 191 -1.03 16.01 -16.69
C ALA A 191 -2.23 16.96 -16.55
N ASP A 192 -3.38 16.43 -16.14
CA ASP A 192 -4.63 17.18 -15.95
C ASP A 192 -4.81 17.71 -14.50
N GLN A 193 -3.79 17.58 -13.65
CA GLN A 193 -3.82 18.00 -12.26
C GLN A 193 -2.76 19.06 -11.97
N GLN A 194 -3.03 19.93 -11.00
CA GLN A 194 -2.03 20.90 -10.52
C GLN A 194 -1.00 20.21 -9.63
N VAL A 195 0.01 19.60 -10.22
CA VAL A 195 1.13 18.95 -9.53
C VAL A 195 2.43 19.67 -9.89
N ASP A 196 3.18 20.06 -8.86
CA ASP A 196 4.49 20.69 -9.02
C ASP A 196 5.58 19.61 -9.12
N PHE A 197 6.31 19.58 -10.23
CA PHE A 197 7.45 18.69 -10.47
C PHE A 197 8.76 19.44 -10.29
N ARG A 198 9.65 18.92 -9.42
CA ARG A 198 10.95 19.52 -9.09
C ARG A 198 12.09 18.55 -9.28
#